data_25a377ee9b97f67967bc05ffe4b87690
#
_entry.id   25a377ee9b97f67967bc05ffe4b87690
#
_cell.length_a   1.000
_cell.length_b   1.000
_cell.length_c   1.000
_cell.angle_alpha   90.00
_cell.angle_beta   90.00
_cell.angle_gamma   90.00
#
_symmetry.space_group_name_H-M   'P 1'
#
loop_
_entity.id
_entity.type
_entity.pdbx_description
1 polymer ?
#
loop_
_entity_poly.entity_id
_entity_poly.type
_entity_poly.pdbx_seq_one_letter_code
_entity_poly.pdbx_strand_id
1 'polypeptide(L)'
;MPRRFVARLTFVLATMGCVFAGNAEASKQGLDEGVQVALENLAAKIPVAPELIQKAAGILVFPRVYKAGFLFGGSVGDGALQVHGQTVQYYRTTSVSWGFQIGVQWRTEIVMFMTQEALEKFREGNGWQAGIDGSIAIIAFGVGNSIDTYNIQEPIIGFIFDDKGLMFDLSLKGAKYWKIDVH
;
A
#
# COMPACT_ATOMS: atom_id res chain seq x y z
N MET A 1 56.79 -5.06 -42.81
CA MET A 1 55.38 -5.51 -42.97
C MET A 1 54.80 -5.76 -41.58
N PRO A 2 54.00 -4.91 -41.01
CA PRO A 2 53.36 -5.16 -39.72
C PRO A 2 51.93 -5.70 -39.97
N ARG A 3 51.65 -6.84 -39.34
CA ARG A 3 50.38 -7.52 -39.32
C ARG A 3 49.40 -6.73 -38.44
N ARG A 4 48.30 -6.25 -39.04
CA ARG A 4 47.16 -5.61 -38.38
C ARG A 4 46.36 -6.67 -37.60
N PHE A 5 46.44 -6.65 -36.28
CA PHE A 5 45.50 -7.32 -35.39
C PHE A 5 44.18 -6.54 -35.35
N VAL A 6 43.18 -7.03 -36.04
CA VAL A 6 41.82 -6.54 -35.90
C VAL A 6 41.17 -7.27 -34.74
N ALA A 7 41.13 -6.60 -33.58
CA ALA A 7 40.36 -7.10 -32.45
C ALA A 7 38.86 -6.92 -32.77
N ARG A 8 38.17 -8.00 -33.06
CA ARG A 8 36.70 -8.03 -33.13
C ARG A 8 36.16 -7.98 -31.71
N LEU A 9 35.76 -6.77 -31.30
CA LEU A 9 34.98 -6.55 -30.09
C LEU A 9 33.56 -7.08 -30.35
N THR A 10 33.31 -8.31 -29.94
CA THR A 10 31.96 -8.89 -29.97
C THR A 10 31.15 -8.26 -28.83
N PHE A 11 30.29 -7.33 -29.20
CA PHE A 11 29.35 -6.72 -28.28
C PHE A 11 28.27 -7.77 -27.98
N VAL A 12 28.44 -8.47 -26.86
CA VAL A 12 27.41 -9.35 -26.31
C VAL A 12 26.36 -8.43 -25.70
N LEU A 13 25.35 -8.13 -26.49
CA LEU A 13 24.13 -7.49 -26.00
C LEU A 13 23.39 -8.55 -25.16
N ALA A 14 23.68 -8.57 -23.87
CA ALA A 14 22.89 -9.35 -22.92
C ALA A 14 21.49 -8.72 -22.91
N THR A 15 20.58 -9.32 -23.65
CA THR A 15 19.16 -9.11 -23.51
C THR A 15 18.76 -9.58 -22.12
N MET A 16 18.77 -8.63 -21.18
CA MET A 16 18.17 -8.80 -19.87
C MET A 16 16.66 -8.79 -20.11
N GLY A 17 16.17 -9.95 -20.56
CA GLY A 17 14.76 -10.23 -20.66
C GLY A 17 14.16 -10.05 -19.28
N CYS A 18 13.34 -9.00 -19.12
CA CYS A 18 12.46 -8.87 -17.98
C CYS A 18 11.53 -10.08 -17.95
N VAL A 19 11.92 -11.08 -17.20
CA VAL A 19 11.01 -12.14 -16.75
C VAL A 19 10.17 -11.54 -15.61
N PHE A 20 9.30 -10.59 -15.95
CA PHE A 20 8.11 -10.29 -15.17
C PHE A 20 6.97 -11.17 -15.68
N ALA A 21 7.15 -12.47 -15.59
CA ALA A 21 6.09 -13.44 -15.81
C ALA A 21 5.92 -14.26 -14.55
N GLY A 22 5.31 -13.64 -13.58
CA GLY A 22 4.77 -14.26 -12.40
C GLY A 22 3.62 -13.36 -11.97
N ASN A 23 2.52 -13.37 -12.73
CA ASN A 23 1.23 -12.96 -12.21
C ASN A 23 0.86 -13.96 -11.11
N ALA A 24 1.43 -13.81 -9.93
CA ALA A 24 0.80 -14.28 -8.73
C ALA A 24 -0.36 -13.31 -8.49
N GLU A 25 -1.44 -13.48 -9.26
CA GLU A 25 -2.73 -12.96 -8.88
C GLU A 25 -3.00 -13.54 -7.50
N ALA A 26 -3.03 -12.66 -6.50
CA ALA A 26 -3.40 -13.09 -5.17
C ALA A 26 -4.79 -13.72 -5.30
N SER A 27 -4.92 -15.02 -4.98
CA SER A 27 -6.23 -15.63 -4.95
C SER A 27 -7.12 -14.83 -3.98
N LYS A 28 -8.39 -14.70 -4.25
CA LYS A 28 -9.36 -14.08 -3.34
C LYS A 28 -9.14 -14.49 -1.89
N GLN A 29 -9.03 -15.80 -1.67
CA GLN A 29 -8.83 -16.38 -0.36
C GLN A 29 -7.52 -15.89 0.29
N GLY A 30 -6.39 -15.91 -0.43
CA GLY A 30 -5.12 -15.47 0.12
C GLY A 30 -5.08 -13.97 0.42
N LEU A 31 -5.83 -13.17 -0.34
CA LEU A 31 -5.94 -11.74 -0.09
C LEU A 31 -6.82 -11.47 1.14
N ASP A 32 -7.97 -12.15 1.26
CA ASP A 32 -8.87 -12.01 2.41
C ASP A 32 -8.20 -12.49 3.70
N GLU A 33 -7.45 -13.59 3.67
CA GLU A 33 -6.65 -14.05 4.81
C GLU A 33 -5.59 -13.00 5.20
N GLY A 34 -4.89 -12.43 4.23
CA GLY A 34 -3.92 -11.36 4.46
C GLY A 34 -4.55 -10.12 5.08
N VAL A 35 -5.76 -9.76 4.67
CA VAL A 35 -6.54 -8.65 5.25
C VAL A 35 -6.85 -8.90 6.72
N GLN A 36 -7.32 -10.11 7.07
CA GLN A 36 -7.60 -10.47 8.46
C GLN A 36 -6.34 -10.39 9.35
N VAL A 37 -5.25 -10.98 8.88
CA VAL A 37 -3.95 -10.92 9.59
C VAL A 37 -3.47 -9.47 9.78
N ALA A 38 -3.67 -8.61 8.79
CA ALA A 38 -3.30 -7.20 8.89
C ALA A 38 -4.12 -6.46 9.96
N LEU A 39 -5.43 -6.71 10.03
CA LEU A 39 -6.32 -6.10 11.05
C LEU A 39 -6.03 -6.64 12.45
N GLU A 40 -5.76 -7.93 12.60
CA GLU A 40 -5.33 -8.54 13.88
C GLU A 40 -4.00 -7.94 14.36
N ASN A 41 -3.03 -7.78 13.46
CA ASN A 41 -1.75 -7.14 13.76
C ASN A 41 -1.92 -5.69 14.20
N LEU A 42 -2.81 -4.94 13.54
CA LEU A 42 -3.13 -3.57 13.93
C LEU A 42 -3.74 -3.55 15.34
N ALA A 43 -4.75 -4.40 15.60
CA ALA A 43 -5.40 -4.49 16.90
C ALA A 43 -4.44 -4.88 18.03
N ALA A 44 -3.47 -5.77 17.75
CA ALA A 44 -2.46 -6.18 18.72
C ALA A 44 -1.43 -5.09 19.02
N LYS A 45 -1.11 -4.25 18.04
CA LYS A 45 -0.07 -3.19 18.17
C LYS A 45 -0.63 -1.86 18.67
N ILE A 46 -1.89 -1.55 18.37
CA ILE A 46 -2.51 -0.25 18.63
C ILE A 46 -3.71 -0.42 19.55
N PRO A 47 -3.65 -0.02 20.82
CA PRO A 47 -4.71 -0.26 21.80
C PRO A 47 -6.10 0.31 21.42
N VAL A 48 -6.14 1.42 20.69
CA VAL A 48 -7.40 2.03 20.22
C VAL A 48 -7.92 1.42 18.91
N ALA A 49 -7.13 0.62 18.22
CA ALA A 49 -7.52 0.08 16.92
C ALA A 49 -8.79 -0.79 16.94
N PRO A 50 -9.04 -1.64 17.94
CA PRO A 50 -10.31 -2.39 18.01
C PRO A 50 -11.54 -1.49 18.01
N GLU A 51 -11.47 -0.36 18.71
CA GLU A 51 -12.55 0.63 18.75
C GLU A 51 -12.72 1.33 17.39
N LEU A 52 -11.62 1.72 16.75
CA LEU A 52 -11.64 2.33 15.42
C LEU A 52 -12.16 1.39 14.35
N ILE A 53 -11.77 0.11 14.39
CA ILE A 53 -12.26 -0.93 13.48
C ILE A 53 -13.78 -1.07 13.59
N GLN A 54 -14.32 -1.05 14.82
CA GLN A 54 -15.77 -1.15 15.05
C GLN A 54 -16.53 0.10 14.59
N LYS A 55 -15.94 1.29 14.71
CA LYS A 55 -16.57 2.56 14.35
C LYS A 55 -16.48 2.90 12.88
N ALA A 56 -15.51 2.33 12.15
CA ALA A 56 -15.30 2.63 10.75
C ALA A 56 -16.49 2.19 9.89
N ALA A 57 -16.95 3.08 9.02
CA ALA A 57 -17.96 2.78 8.00
C ALA A 57 -17.43 1.79 6.97
N GLY A 58 -16.11 1.80 6.72
CA GLY A 58 -15.42 0.84 5.87
C GLY A 58 -13.92 0.89 6.10
N ILE A 59 -13.24 -0.22 5.80
CA ILE A 59 -11.79 -0.37 5.98
C ILE A 59 -11.18 -0.94 4.72
N LEU A 60 -10.27 -0.20 4.10
CA LEU A 60 -9.50 -0.63 2.95
C LEU A 60 -8.13 -1.10 3.42
N VAL A 61 -7.81 -2.36 3.17
CA VAL A 61 -6.59 -3.00 3.67
C VAL A 61 -5.77 -3.52 2.50
N PHE A 62 -4.50 -3.14 2.46
CA PHE A 62 -3.48 -3.69 1.57
C PHE A 62 -2.47 -4.45 2.42
N PRO A 63 -2.58 -5.78 2.52
CA PRO A 63 -1.71 -6.59 3.39
C PRO A 63 -0.23 -6.49 3.01
N ARG A 64 0.03 -6.33 1.70
CA ARG A 64 1.38 -6.20 1.17
C ARG A 64 1.42 -5.19 0.03
N VAL A 65 2.09 -4.08 0.27
CA VAL A 65 2.42 -3.07 -0.74
C VAL A 65 3.92 -3.15 -0.99
N TYR A 66 4.30 -3.60 -2.15
CA TYR A 66 5.70 -3.73 -2.56
C TYR A 66 6.19 -2.40 -3.10
N LYS A 67 7.34 -1.98 -2.62
CA LYS A 67 8.05 -0.80 -3.09
C LYS A 67 9.37 -1.23 -3.70
N ALA A 68 9.62 -0.82 -4.91
CA ALA A 68 10.89 -1.04 -5.59
C ALA A 68 11.35 0.24 -6.30
N GLY A 69 12.66 0.48 -6.35
CA GLY A 69 13.20 1.62 -7.07
C GLY A 69 14.69 1.82 -6.87
N PHE A 70 15.24 2.57 -7.83
CA PHE A 70 16.59 3.13 -7.79
C PHE A 70 16.49 4.54 -8.38
N LEU A 71 16.74 5.61 -7.61
CA LEU A 71 16.50 7.03 -7.93
C LEU A 71 15.00 7.40 -8.06
N PHE A 72 14.22 6.59 -8.79
CA PHE A 72 12.77 6.68 -8.89
C PHE A 72 12.21 5.37 -8.38
N GLY A 73 11.18 5.42 -7.56
CA GLY A 73 10.53 4.25 -7.01
C GLY A 73 9.04 4.26 -7.29
N GLY A 74 8.49 3.06 -7.39
CA GLY A 74 7.06 2.84 -7.43
C GLY A 74 6.64 1.87 -6.33
N SER A 75 5.40 1.95 -5.90
CA SER A 75 4.80 0.92 -5.08
C SER A 75 3.53 0.39 -5.72
N VAL A 76 3.25 -0.89 -5.48
CA VAL A 76 2.04 -1.56 -5.93
C VAL A 76 1.60 -2.58 -4.89
N GLY A 77 0.30 -2.68 -4.66
CA GLY A 77 -0.27 -3.68 -3.77
C GLY A 77 -1.74 -3.90 -4.07
N ASP A 78 -2.20 -5.13 -3.84
CA ASP A 78 -3.61 -5.49 -3.93
C ASP A 78 -4.19 -5.58 -2.52
N GLY A 79 -5.44 -5.17 -2.39
CA GLY A 79 -6.13 -5.09 -1.12
C GLY A 79 -7.63 -5.27 -1.26
N ALA A 80 -8.32 -5.28 -0.14
CA ALA A 80 -9.76 -5.41 -0.08
C ALA A 80 -10.41 -4.32 0.77
N LEU A 81 -11.55 -3.84 0.32
CA LEU A 81 -12.44 -2.99 1.09
C LEU A 81 -13.41 -3.88 1.86
N GLN A 82 -13.38 -3.75 3.18
CA GLN A 82 -14.35 -4.38 4.07
C GLN A 82 -15.38 -3.37 4.57
N VAL A 83 -16.63 -3.81 4.60
CA VAL A 83 -17.75 -3.09 5.21
C VAL A 83 -18.44 -4.08 6.16
N HIS A 84 -18.54 -3.71 7.43
CA HIS A 84 -19.06 -4.59 8.49
C HIS A 84 -18.36 -5.96 8.55
N GLY A 85 -17.04 -5.98 8.35
CA GLY A 85 -16.22 -7.20 8.39
C GLY A 85 -16.32 -8.09 7.16
N GLN A 86 -17.03 -7.68 6.11
CA GLN A 86 -17.16 -8.44 4.86
C GLN A 86 -16.46 -7.72 3.72
N THR A 87 -15.70 -8.46 2.91
CA THR A 87 -15.09 -7.94 1.69
C THR A 87 -16.17 -7.63 0.66
N VAL A 88 -16.27 -6.35 0.26
CA VAL A 88 -17.27 -5.87 -0.70
C VAL A 88 -16.65 -5.54 -2.07
N GLN A 89 -15.35 -5.24 -2.13
CA GLN A 89 -14.64 -4.91 -3.37
C GLN A 89 -13.14 -5.05 -3.17
N TYR A 90 -12.43 -5.45 -4.22
CA TYR A 90 -10.97 -5.46 -4.26
C TYR A 90 -10.43 -4.21 -4.94
N TYR A 91 -9.27 -3.78 -4.49
CA TYR A 91 -8.61 -2.57 -4.96
C TYR A 91 -7.11 -2.81 -5.18
N ARG A 92 -6.54 -2.08 -6.10
CA ARG A 92 -5.09 -1.96 -6.28
C ARG A 92 -4.66 -0.56 -5.89
N THR A 93 -3.58 -0.46 -5.10
CA THR A 93 -2.88 0.80 -4.83
C THR A 93 -1.62 0.88 -5.65
N THR A 94 -1.30 2.09 -6.11
CA THR A 94 0.02 2.41 -6.65
C THR A 94 0.43 3.80 -6.22
N SER A 95 1.72 4.00 -6.03
CA SER A 95 2.29 5.33 -5.83
C SER A 95 3.64 5.45 -6.51
N VAL A 96 4.03 6.69 -6.82
CA VAL A 96 5.36 7.04 -7.31
C VAL A 96 6.08 7.75 -6.18
N SER A 97 7.31 7.37 -5.91
CA SER A 97 8.16 8.02 -4.91
C SER A 97 9.50 8.40 -5.50
N TRP A 98 10.03 9.53 -5.04
CA TRP A 98 11.36 10.02 -5.39
C TRP A 98 12.28 9.76 -4.20
N GLY A 99 13.47 9.21 -4.42
CA GLY A 99 14.46 9.02 -3.36
C GLY A 99 15.44 7.89 -3.65
N PHE A 100 16.62 7.99 -3.04
CA PHE A 100 17.64 6.95 -3.08
C PHE A 100 17.23 5.80 -2.16
N GLN A 101 16.50 4.83 -2.70
CA GLN A 101 16.22 3.58 -2.00
C GLN A 101 16.59 2.43 -2.91
N ILE A 102 17.62 1.68 -2.53
CA ILE A 102 18.03 0.47 -3.23
C ILE A 102 17.40 -0.70 -2.49
N GLY A 103 16.56 -1.47 -3.19
CA GLY A 103 15.99 -2.69 -2.66
C GLY A 103 14.48 -2.82 -2.88
N VAL A 104 13.97 -3.98 -2.51
CA VAL A 104 12.54 -4.27 -2.44
C VAL A 104 12.14 -4.27 -0.98
N GLN A 105 11.16 -3.45 -0.65
CA GLN A 105 10.55 -3.38 0.67
C GLN A 105 9.06 -3.65 0.52
N TRP A 106 8.44 -4.16 1.55
CA TRP A 106 7.00 -4.28 1.61
C TRP A 106 6.47 -3.66 2.92
N ARG A 107 5.24 -3.21 2.87
CA ARG A 107 4.54 -2.63 4.01
C ARG A 107 3.07 -2.98 3.94
N THR A 108 2.40 -2.91 5.07
CA THR A 108 0.95 -2.98 5.17
C THR A 108 0.40 -1.57 5.22
N GLU A 109 -0.66 -1.31 4.46
CA GLU A 109 -1.40 -0.05 4.48
C GLU A 109 -2.85 -0.34 4.85
N ILE A 110 -3.38 0.39 5.84
CA ILE A 110 -4.78 0.32 6.25
C ILE A 110 -5.36 1.72 6.21
N VAL A 111 -6.46 1.88 5.49
CA VAL A 111 -7.21 3.14 5.38
C VAL A 111 -8.60 2.91 5.95
N MET A 112 -8.98 3.66 6.98
CA MET A 112 -10.28 3.58 7.61
C MET A 112 -11.12 4.80 7.24
N PHE A 113 -12.29 4.56 6.70
CA PHE A 113 -13.31 5.58 6.44
C PHE A 113 -14.18 5.68 7.69
N MET A 114 -13.98 6.75 8.48
CA MET A 114 -14.66 6.92 9.76
C MET A 114 -16.09 7.41 9.60
N THR A 115 -16.45 7.93 8.41
CA THR A 115 -17.79 8.39 8.09
C THR A 115 -18.34 7.69 6.86
N GLN A 116 -19.66 7.51 6.82
CA GLN A 116 -20.34 6.92 5.66
C GLN A 116 -20.14 7.77 4.40
N GLU A 117 -20.17 9.11 4.54
CA GLU A 117 -19.93 10.03 3.43
C GLU A 117 -18.56 9.85 2.80
N ALA A 118 -17.50 9.70 3.62
CA ALA A 118 -16.15 9.48 3.12
C ALA A 118 -16.04 8.13 2.38
N LEU A 119 -16.69 7.08 2.89
CA LEU A 119 -16.74 5.78 2.24
C LEU A 119 -17.46 5.84 0.89
N GLU A 120 -18.62 6.47 0.83
CA GLU A 120 -19.41 6.62 -0.40
C GLU A 120 -18.63 7.39 -1.45
N LYS A 121 -18.08 8.55 -1.09
CA LYS A 121 -17.24 9.35 -1.98
C LYS A 121 -16.04 8.57 -2.53
N PHE A 122 -15.42 7.73 -1.71
CA PHE A 122 -14.35 6.84 -2.17
C PHE A 122 -14.85 5.81 -3.19
N ARG A 123 -16.04 5.26 -2.97
CA ARG A 123 -16.63 4.18 -3.80
C ARG A 123 -17.25 4.67 -5.10
N GLU A 124 -17.67 5.94 -5.19
CA GLU A 124 -18.37 6.49 -6.37
C GLU A 124 -17.50 6.49 -7.63
N GLY A 125 -16.18 6.70 -7.50
CA GLY A 125 -15.24 6.78 -8.62
C GLY A 125 -14.70 5.43 -9.08
N ASN A 126 -14.17 5.39 -10.32
CA ASN A 126 -13.35 4.29 -10.81
C ASN A 126 -11.88 4.42 -10.41
N GLY A 127 -11.54 5.46 -9.67
CA GLY A 127 -10.22 5.72 -9.14
C GLY A 127 -10.29 6.86 -8.14
N TRP A 128 -9.49 6.77 -7.11
CA TRP A 128 -9.39 7.77 -6.06
C TRP A 128 -7.91 8.06 -5.77
N GLN A 129 -7.55 9.32 -5.63
CA GLN A 129 -6.19 9.75 -5.39
C GLN A 129 -6.07 10.51 -4.08
N ALA A 130 -5.27 9.98 -3.16
CA ALA A 130 -4.99 10.61 -1.88
C ALA A 130 -4.29 11.97 -2.07
N GLY A 131 -4.81 12.98 -1.39
CA GLY A 131 -4.34 14.37 -1.48
C GLY A 131 -4.95 15.19 -2.62
N ILE A 132 -5.77 14.57 -3.49
CA ILE A 132 -6.58 15.26 -4.53
C ILE A 132 -8.05 15.07 -4.25
N ASP A 133 -8.52 13.81 -4.19
CA ASP A 133 -9.93 13.49 -3.98
C ASP A 133 -10.31 13.50 -2.50
N GLY A 134 -9.33 13.41 -1.63
CA GLY A 134 -9.46 13.51 -0.18
C GLY A 134 -8.11 13.34 0.52
N SER A 135 -8.06 13.77 1.77
CA SER A 135 -6.87 13.62 2.63
C SER A 135 -6.98 12.38 3.49
N ILE A 136 -5.86 11.69 3.69
CA ILE A 136 -5.74 10.59 4.66
C ILE A 136 -4.83 11.09 5.78
N ALA A 137 -5.35 11.18 6.99
CA ALA A 137 -4.56 11.50 8.16
C ALA A 137 -3.83 10.24 8.66
N ILE A 138 -2.51 10.23 8.58
CA ILE A 138 -1.71 9.10 9.08
C ILE A 138 -1.64 9.17 10.59
N ILE A 139 -2.06 8.09 11.24
CA ILE A 139 -1.97 7.93 12.68
C ILE A 139 -0.56 7.45 13.03
N ALA A 140 0.18 8.29 13.73
CA ALA A 140 1.48 7.97 14.27
C ALA A 140 1.35 7.60 15.76
N PHE A 141 2.11 6.59 16.17
CA PHE A 141 2.22 6.23 17.58
C PHE A 141 3.45 6.93 18.17
N GLY A 142 3.22 7.93 19.01
CA GLY A 142 4.29 8.73 19.62
C GLY A 142 5.11 7.97 20.67
N VAL A 143 6.28 8.50 21.00
CA VAL A 143 7.09 8.06 22.14
C VAL A 143 6.27 8.29 23.41
N GLY A 144 5.87 7.20 24.09
CA GLY A 144 5.03 7.27 25.29
C GLY A 144 3.62 6.69 25.11
N ASN A 145 3.37 5.93 24.04
CA ASN A 145 2.06 5.28 23.75
C ASN A 145 0.87 6.25 23.61
N SER A 146 1.12 7.51 23.31
CA SER A 146 0.06 8.47 23.03
C SER A 146 -0.18 8.54 21.52
N ILE A 147 -1.43 8.30 21.11
CA ILE A 147 -1.89 8.55 19.76
C ILE A 147 -2.20 10.05 19.65
N ASP A 148 -1.87 10.64 18.51
CA ASP A 148 -2.31 11.97 18.19
C ASP A 148 -3.84 11.99 18.03
N THR A 149 -4.53 12.44 19.07
CA THR A 149 -5.98 12.44 19.15
C THR A 149 -6.64 13.36 18.12
N TYR A 150 -5.92 14.32 17.57
CA TYR A 150 -6.44 15.20 16.51
C TYR A 150 -6.68 14.41 15.21
N ASN A 151 -5.78 13.53 14.85
CA ASN A 151 -5.88 12.76 13.60
C ASN A 151 -6.97 11.67 13.64
N ILE A 152 -7.40 11.22 14.82
CA ILE A 152 -8.47 10.21 14.95
C ILE A 152 -9.86 10.77 14.59
N GLN A 153 -10.05 12.09 14.65
CA GLN A 153 -11.32 12.75 14.33
C GLN A 153 -11.48 13.03 12.82
N GLU A 154 -10.44 12.76 12.04
CA GLU A 154 -10.50 12.94 10.59
C GLU A 154 -11.42 11.89 9.93
N PRO A 155 -12.13 12.27 8.86
CA PRO A 155 -13.07 11.37 8.18
C PRO A 155 -12.37 10.18 7.51
N ILE A 156 -11.07 10.28 7.20
CA ILE A 156 -10.25 9.21 6.65
C ILE A 156 -8.93 9.19 7.40
N ILE A 157 -8.66 8.07 8.07
CA ILE A 157 -7.41 7.84 8.78
C ILE A 157 -6.64 6.67 8.19
N GLY A 158 -5.31 6.68 8.33
CA GLY A 158 -4.46 5.66 7.77
C GLY A 158 -3.41 5.16 8.75
N PHE A 159 -3.09 3.87 8.65
CA PHE A 159 -1.99 3.23 9.35
C PHE A 159 -1.05 2.60 8.35
N ILE A 160 0.24 2.79 8.55
CA ILE A 160 1.28 2.18 7.72
C ILE A 160 2.27 1.48 8.64
N PHE A 161 2.51 0.21 8.40
CA PHE A 161 3.50 -0.55 9.19
C PHE A 161 4.18 -1.63 8.34
N ASP A 162 5.42 -1.95 8.73
CA ASP A 162 6.20 -3.06 8.19
C ASP A 162 6.39 -4.14 9.27
N ASP A 163 7.28 -5.09 9.01
CA ASP A 163 7.69 -6.13 9.96
C ASP A 163 8.33 -5.58 11.24
N LYS A 164 8.85 -4.35 11.22
CA LYS A 164 9.51 -3.68 12.36
C LYS A 164 8.54 -2.87 13.22
N GLY A 165 7.38 -2.49 12.69
CA GLY A 165 6.38 -1.71 13.41
C GLY A 165 5.75 -0.60 12.59
N LEU A 166 5.11 0.36 13.28
CA LEU A 166 4.52 1.53 12.63
C LEU A 166 5.59 2.43 12.00
N MET A 167 5.31 2.87 10.79
CA MET A 167 6.16 3.78 10.04
C MET A 167 5.58 5.20 10.12
N PHE A 168 6.37 6.14 10.65
CA PHE A 168 5.90 7.50 10.96
C PHE A 168 6.17 8.52 9.85
N ASP A 169 7.24 8.30 9.07
CA ASP A 169 7.68 9.26 8.03
C ASP A 169 7.05 9.00 6.65
N LEU A 170 5.96 8.23 6.60
CA LEU A 170 5.30 7.89 5.37
C LEU A 170 4.01 8.67 5.16
N SER A 171 3.80 9.05 3.93
CA SER A 171 2.57 9.67 3.46
C SER A 171 1.94 8.78 2.40
N LEU A 172 0.62 8.66 2.44
CA LEU A 172 -0.16 8.08 1.35
C LEU A 172 -0.51 9.14 0.29
N LYS A 173 -0.04 10.38 0.44
CA LYS A 173 -0.29 11.45 -0.52
C LYS A 173 0.23 11.08 -1.90
N GLY A 174 -0.64 11.17 -2.90
CA GLY A 174 -0.35 10.78 -4.27
C GLY A 174 -0.57 9.29 -4.56
N ALA A 175 -0.90 8.47 -3.57
CA ALA A 175 -1.33 7.10 -3.81
C ALA A 175 -2.65 7.11 -4.59
N LYS A 176 -2.73 6.22 -5.58
CA LYS A 176 -3.93 6.00 -6.37
C LYS A 176 -4.53 4.66 -6.05
N TYR A 177 -5.85 4.61 -5.95
CA TYR A 177 -6.62 3.42 -5.64
C TYR A 177 -7.66 3.20 -6.73
N TRP A 178 -7.73 2.01 -7.30
CA TRP A 178 -8.75 1.64 -8.27
C TRP A 178 -9.26 0.23 -8.04
N LYS A 179 -10.50 0.01 -8.44
CA LYS A 179 -11.15 -1.28 -8.34
C LYS A 179 -10.49 -2.29 -9.26
N ILE A 180 -10.35 -3.51 -8.79
CA ILE A 180 -9.86 -4.65 -9.55
C ILE A 180 -10.80 -5.85 -9.36
N ASP A 181 -10.78 -6.75 -10.33
CA ASP A 181 -11.37 -8.08 -10.21
C ASP A 181 -10.26 -9.07 -9.82
N VAL A 182 -10.52 -9.85 -8.79
CA VAL A 182 -9.62 -10.91 -8.30
C VAL A 182 -10.34 -12.24 -8.50
N HIS A 183 -9.68 -13.20 -9.11
CA HIS A 183 -10.21 -14.52 -9.46
C HIS A 183 -9.85 -15.61 -8.45
#